data_be47e7ca9617c8dbce0e461f70659315
#
_entry.id   be47e7ca9617c8dbce0e461f70659315
#
_cell.length_a   1.000
_cell.length_b   1.000
_cell.length_c   1.000
_cell.angle_alpha   90.00
_cell.angle_beta   90.00
_cell.angle_gamma   90.00
#
_symmetry.space_group_name_H-M   'P 1'
#
loop_
_entity.id
_entity.type
_entity.pdbx_description
1 polymer ?
#
loop_
_entity_poly.entity_id
_entity_poly.type
_entity_poly.pdbx_seq_one_letter_code
_entity_poly.pdbx_strand_id
1 'polypeptide(L)' 'ISLGEPAGSTLQKIQIRDNLLYIGISDGGKGDRIIILDTASGRKISTIRVD' A
#
# COMPACT_ATOMS: atom_id res chain seq x y z
N ILE A 1 2.88 0.12 11.97
CA ILE A 1 2.52 -0.82 10.90
C ILE A 1 3.64 -0.91 9.88
N SER A 2 4.05 -2.11 9.58
CA SER A 2 5.06 -2.35 8.55
C SER A 2 4.37 -2.91 7.31
N LEU A 3 4.67 -2.33 6.15
CA LEU A 3 4.10 -2.80 4.88
C LEU A 3 4.95 -3.89 4.24
N GLY A 4 6.16 -4.07 4.71
CA GLY A 4 7.07 -5.05 4.12
C GLY A 4 7.54 -4.70 2.72
N GLU A 5 7.48 -3.41 2.36
CA GLU A 5 7.90 -2.98 1.03
C GLU A 5 9.41 -2.82 0.95
N PRO A 6 10.00 -3.04 -0.23
CA PRO A 6 11.45 -2.95 -0.37
C PRO A 6 11.97 -1.55 -0.15
N ALA A 7 13.24 -1.47 0.23
CA ALA A 7 13.92 -0.19 0.36
C ALA A 7 13.88 0.53 -0.98
N GLY A 8 13.73 1.84 -0.94
CA GLY A 8 13.60 2.64 -2.15
C GLY A 8 12.17 2.86 -2.59
N SER A 9 11.20 2.19 -1.94
CA SER A 9 9.80 2.44 -2.24
C SER A 9 9.39 3.83 -1.79
N THR A 10 8.56 4.48 -2.59
CA THR A 10 8.09 5.84 -2.31
C THR A 10 6.59 5.84 -2.09
N LEU A 11 6.17 6.42 -0.97
CA LEU A 11 4.75 6.58 -0.69
C LEU A 11 4.22 7.72 -1.53
N GLN A 12 3.26 7.43 -2.41
CA GLN A 12 2.72 8.43 -3.33
C GLN A 12 1.38 8.98 -2.87
N LYS A 13 0.54 8.14 -2.29
CA LYS A 13 -0.81 8.55 -2.00
C LYS A 13 -1.39 7.72 -0.87
N ILE A 14 -2.22 8.35 -0.04
CA ILE A 14 -2.95 7.66 1.01
C ILE A 14 -4.39 8.12 0.97
N GLN A 15 -5.31 7.17 0.98
CA GLN A 15 -6.74 7.47 1.10
C GLN A 15 -7.38 6.53 2.10
N ILE A 16 -8.29 7.06 2.89
CA ILE A 16 -9.04 6.27 3.86
C ILE A 16 -10.50 6.25 3.45
N ARG A 17 -11.08 5.05 3.41
CA ARG A 17 -12.49 4.86 3.09
C ARG A 17 -13.06 3.81 4.02
N ASP A 18 -14.05 4.19 4.82
CA ASP A 18 -14.64 3.30 5.81
C ASP A 18 -13.54 2.73 6.69
N ASN A 19 -13.36 1.42 6.70
CA ASN A 19 -12.33 0.75 7.48
C ASN A 19 -11.14 0.34 6.62
N LEU A 20 -11.01 0.92 5.43
CA LEU A 20 -9.95 0.54 4.51
C LEU A 20 -9.01 1.70 4.25
N LEU A 21 -7.73 1.39 4.24
CA LEU A 21 -6.69 2.36 3.93
C LEU A 21 -6.05 1.96 2.60
N TYR A 22 -6.10 2.88 1.64
CA TYR A 22 -5.54 2.67 0.31
C TYR A 22 -4.23 3.43 0.21
N ILE A 23 -3.15 2.72 -0.01
CA ILE A 23 -1.81 3.30 -0.07
C ILE A 23 -1.21 3.08 -1.44
N GLY A 24 -0.91 4.17 -2.14
CA GLY A 24 -0.23 4.11 -3.43
C GLY A 24 1.27 4.19 -3.22
N ILE A 25 2.01 3.20 -3.71
CA ILE A 25 3.45 3.11 -3.55
C ILE A 25 4.10 2.94 -4.92
N SER A 26 5.21 3.62 -5.12
CA SER A 26 6.01 3.53 -6.34
C SER A 26 7.43 3.11 -6.03
N ASP A 27 8.15 2.70 -7.05
CA ASP A 27 9.58 2.40 -6.98
C ASP A 27 9.89 1.13 -6.17
N GLY A 28 11.11 1.02 -5.68
CA GLY A 28 11.52 -0.17 -4.97
C GLY A 28 11.71 -1.39 -5.87
N GLY A 29 11.76 -1.19 -7.19
CA GLY A 29 11.97 -2.26 -8.15
C GLY A 29 10.75 -3.06 -8.52
N LYS A 30 9.56 -2.64 -8.06
CA LYS A 30 8.32 -3.38 -8.31
C LYS A 30 7.28 -2.61 -9.11
N GLY A 31 7.59 -1.39 -9.54
CA GLY A 31 6.63 -0.56 -10.24
C GLY A 31 5.58 0.01 -9.30
N ASP A 32 4.53 0.59 -9.87
CA ASP A 32 3.47 1.21 -9.09
C ASP A 32 2.49 0.15 -8.59
N ARG A 33 2.03 0.34 -7.38
CA ARG A 33 1.08 -0.58 -6.77
C ARG A 33 0.25 0.12 -5.71
N ILE A 34 -0.92 -0.45 -5.43
CA ILE A 34 -1.80 0.06 -4.40
C ILE A 34 -2.00 -1.04 -3.37
N ILE A 35 -1.72 -0.72 -2.12
CA ILE A 35 -1.89 -1.65 -1.01
C ILE A 35 -3.13 -1.27 -0.24
N ILE A 36 -3.96 -2.25 0.06
CA ILE A 36 -5.19 -2.05 0.82
C ILE A 36 -5.03 -2.69 2.18
N LEU A 37 -5.17 -1.88 3.22
CA LEU A 37 -5.08 -2.34 4.61
C LEU A 37 -6.43 -2.21 5.31
N ASP A 38 -6.69 -3.16 6.21
CA ASP A 38 -7.81 -3.04 7.15
C ASP A 38 -7.32 -2.21 8.33
N THR A 39 -7.93 -1.05 8.54
CA THR A 39 -7.49 -0.13 9.60
C THR A 39 -7.78 -0.67 10.99
N ALA A 40 -8.78 -1.54 11.14
CA ALA A 40 -9.12 -2.09 12.45
C ALA A 40 -8.09 -3.10 12.93
N SER A 41 -7.59 -3.95 12.04
CA SER A 41 -6.64 -4.99 12.40
C SER A 41 -5.21 -4.66 12.01
N GLY A 42 -5.02 -3.70 11.11
CA GLY A 42 -3.71 -3.36 10.58
C GLY A 42 -3.18 -4.39 9.59
N ARG A 43 -4.05 -5.25 9.08
CA ARG A 43 -3.65 -6.31 8.17
C ARG A 43 -3.76 -5.89 6.73
N LYS A 44 -2.80 -6.34 5.93
CA LYS A 44 -2.83 -6.10 4.51
C LYS A 44 -3.84 -7.04 3.86
N ILE A 45 -4.86 -6.47 3.22
CA ILE A 45 -5.91 -7.25 2.60
C ILE A 45 -5.54 -7.66 1.19
N SER A 46 -5.00 -6.70 0.42
CA SER A 46 -4.77 -6.93 -0.99
C SER A 46 -3.70 -5.99 -1.52
N THR A 47 -3.11 -6.35 -2.65
CA THR A 47 -2.18 -5.49 -3.37
C THR A 47 -2.60 -5.48 -4.83
N ILE A 48 -2.81 -4.29 -5.38
CA ILE A 48 -3.16 -4.12 -6.78
C ILE A 48 -1.94 -3.56 -7.48
N ARG A 49 -1.48 -4.25 -8.50
CA ARG A 49 -0.34 -3.82 -9.29
C ARG A 49 -0.79 -3.14 -10.56
N VAL A 50 -0.06 -2.10 -10.94
CA VAL A 50 -0.27 -1.41 -12.19
C VAL A 50 0.98 -1.64 -13.03
N ASP A 51 0.89 -2.56 -13.93
CA ASP A 51 2.02 -2.89 -14.82
C ASP A 51 1.87 -2.25 -16.17
#